data_da13e0804d40ce7c9628eb8809af2d14
#
_entry.id   da13e0804d40ce7c9628eb8809af2d14
#
_cell.length_a   1.000
_cell.length_b   1.000
_cell.length_c   1.000
_cell.angle_alpha   90.00
_cell.angle_beta   90.00
_cell.angle_gamma   90.00
#
_symmetry.space_group_name_H-M   'P 1'
#
loop_
_entity.id
_entity.type
_entity.pdbx_description
1 polymer ?
#
loop_
_entity_poly.entity_id
_entity_poly.type
_entity_poly.pdbx_seq_one_letter_code
_entity_poly.pdbx_strand_id
1 'polypeptide(L)'
;LALMVMAEALLRVPDAATADRFIEDKLGQGDFAHHQTKSSALLVNASAWALGLSARVIQPGETPQGTLGLIAKRLGLPAVRAATRQAMRLMGNHFVLGETIESALARVADDDEPHHHHRYSFDMLGEGARTTEDAARYFDSYASAIVANGAAAGNKASQDRPGISIKLSALHPRYEALSRTRVMNELVPLVRDLARRARAHDMTFTVDAEEADRLELSLDVIDAVFADPSLDGWDGFGLAVQAYQKRAEAVIDHVHALAERMDRRITVRLVKGAYWDTEVKRAQERGLDGYPVFTRKAMTDLNYIACARKLLALR
;
A
#
# COMPACT_ATOMS: atom_id res chain seq x y z
N LEU A 1 6.64 11.24 7.51
CA LEU A 1 5.71 11.41 6.38
C LEU A 1 6.42 11.99 5.15
N ALA A 2 7.10 13.16 5.24
CA ALA A 2 7.80 13.77 4.09
C ALA A 2 8.84 12.85 3.45
N LEU A 3 9.57 12.08 4.24
CA LEU A 3 10.56 11.10 3.78
C LEU A 3 9.95 9.89 3.08
N MET A 4 8.80 9.40 3.56
CA MET A 4 8.04 8.34 2.88
C MET A 4 7.54 8.82 1.51
N VAL A 5 6.97 10.03 1.46
CA VAL A 5 6.50 10.65 0.20
C VAL A 5 7.65 10.87 -0.78
N MET A 6 8.83 11.30 -0.30
CA MET A 6 10.02 11.43 -1.16
C MET A 6 10.56 10.07 -1.63
N ALA A 7 10.61 9.06 -0.78
CA ALA A 7 11.02 7.71 -1.16
C ALA A 7 10.06 7.10 -2.18
N GLU A 8 8.76 7.22 -1.95
CA GLU A 8 7.73 6.76 -2.88
C GLU A 8 7.78 7.52 -4.22
N ALA A 9 7.94 8.84 -4.18
CA ALA A 9 8.07 9.64 -5.39
C ALA A 9 9.29 9.24 -6.22
N LEU A 10 10.44 9.00 -5.59
CA LEU A 10 11.67 8.58 -6.29
C LEU A 10 11.60 7.16 -6.87
N LEU A 11 10.87 6.26 -6.20
CA LEU A 11 10.62 4.92 -6.74
C LEU A 11 9.74 4.94 -7.99
N ARG A 12 8.91 5.97 -8.15
CA ARG A 12 8.00 6.16 -9.29
C ARG A 12 8.59 6.98 -10.43
N VAL A 13 9.76 7.57 -10.24
CA VAL A 13 10.38 8.41 -11.28
C VAL A 13 10.95 7.53 -12.38
N PRO A 14 10.57 7.76 -13.68
CA PRO A 14 10.88 6.85 -14.78
C PRO A 14 12.37 6.85 -15.16
N ASP A 15 13.13 7.91 -14.82
CA ASP A 15 14.51 8.06 -15.24
C ASP A 15 15.36 8.87 -14.24
N ALA A 16 16.69 8.72 -14.34
CA ALA A 16 17.64 9.37 -13.48
C ALA A 16 17.64 10.91 -13.60
N ALA A 17 17.36 11.45 -14.78
CA ALA A 17 17.37 12.91 -15.00
C ALA A 17 16.15 13.58 -14.34
N THR A 18 15.01 12.91 -14.35
CA THR A 18 13.80 13.36 -13.65
C THR A 18 13.99 13.24 -12.13
N ALA A 19 14.65 12.17 -11.64
CA ALA A 19 15.02 12.04 -10.24
C ALA A 19 15.96 13.17 -9.79
N ASP A 20 16.95 13.52 -10.61
CA ASP A 20 17.88 14.61 -10.30
C ASP A 20 17.17 15.95 -10.19
N ARG A 21 16.30 16.29 -11.15
CA ARG A 21 15.49 17.52 -11.09
C ARG A 21 14.58 17.56 -9.87
N PHE A 22 13.96 16.44 -9.51
CA PHE A 22 13.12 16.34 -8.32
C PHE A 22 13.93 16.57 -7.03
N ILE A 23 15.12 15.98 -6.93
CA ILE A 23 16.03 16.17 -5.80
C ILE A 23 16.49 17.64 -5.72
N GLU A 24 16.88 18.24 -6.85
CA GLU A 24 17.29 19.65 -6.92
C GLU A 24 16.17 20.60 -6.49
N ASP A 25 14.96 20.39 -6.99
CA ASP A 25 13.77 21.19 -6.64
C ASP A 25 13.47 21.11 -5.13
N LYS A 26 13.48 19.93 -4.55
CA LYS A 26 13.18 19.73 -3.13
C LYS A 26 14.30 20.14 -2.18
N LEU A 27 15.56 20.02 -2.59
CA LEU A 27 16.69 20.50 -1.80
C LEU A 27 16.97 22.00 -2.00
N GLY A 28 16.58 22.56 -3.17
CA GLY A 28 16.80 23.98 -3.50
C GLY A 28 15.73 24.93 -2.92
N GLN A 29 14.52 24.45 -2.64
CA GLN A 29 13.42 25.26 -2.10
C GLN A 29 13.47 25.46 -0.57
N GLY A 30 14.60 25.53 0.05
CA GLY A 30 15.02 26.04 1.36
C GLY A 30 14.01 26.25 2.51
N ASP A 31 12.79 25.79 2.44
CA ASP A 31 11.74 26.02 3.46
C ASP A 31 11.58 24.84 4.46
N PHE A 32 12.66 24.10 4.68
CA PHE A 32 12.75 23.14 5.80
C PHE A 32 12.97 23.79 7.16
N ALA A 33 13.03 25.13 7.22
CA ALA A 33 13.37 25.87 8.45
C ALA A 33 12.28 25.84 9.53
N HIS A 34 11.02 25.50 9.20
CA HIS A 34 9.92 25.52 10.17
C HIS A 34 9.50 24.15 10.72
N HIS A 35 10.01 23.03 10.22
CA HIS A 35 9.77 21.71 10.78
C HIS A 35 11.08 21.01 11.16
N GLN A 36 11.65 21.39 12.29
CA GLN A 36 12.70 20.63 12.98
C GLN A 36 12.10 19.31 13.50
N THR A 37 11.93 18.33 12.62
CA THR A 37 11.59 16.97 13.03
C THR A 37 12.84 16.10 13.02
N LYS A 38 12.90 15.14 13.94
CA LYS A 38 13.97 14.12 14.04
C LYS A 38 14.30 13.42 12.71
N SER A 39 13.39 13.50 11.73
CA SER A 39 13.52 12.93 10.39
C SER A 39 14.54 13.62 9.48
N SER A 40 14.74 14.94 9.61
CA SER A 40 15.75 15.66 8.80
C SER A 40 17.18 15.31 9.25
N ALA A 41 17.39 15.12 10.55
CA ALA A 41 18.68 14.67 11.09
C ALA A 41 19.02 13.23 10.64
N LEU A 42 17.99 12.38 10.47
CA LEU A 42 18.16 10.99 10.02
C LEU A 42 18.58 10.91 8.55
N LEU A 43 18.07 11.81 7.68
CA LEU A 43 18.47 11.93 6.27
C LEU A 43 19.92 12.36 6.12
N VAL A 44 20.33 13.37 6.89
CA VAL A 44 21.72 13.86 6.86
C VAL A 44 22.67 12.80 7.38
N ASN A 45 22.31 12.09 8.44
CA ASN A 45 23.10 10.99 8.99
C ASN A 45 23.19 9.81 8.01
N ALA A 46 22.09 9.44 7.35
CA ALA A 46 22.08 8.38 6.34
C ALA A 46 22.92 8.77 5.11
N SER A 47 22.84 10.03 4.66
CA SER A 47 23.65 10.53 3.55
C SER A 47 25.14 10.59 3.92
N ALA A 48 25.49 11.00 5.13
CA ALA A 48 26.85 11.01 5.63
C ALA A 48 27.42 9.58 5.78
N TRP A 49 26.59 8.63 6.22
CA TRP A 49 26.97 7.22 6.33
C TRP A 49 27.18 6.59 4.96
N ALA A 50 26.29 6.84 3.98
CA ALA A 50 26.41 6.36 2.61
C ALA A 50 27.66 6.89 1.89
N LEU A 51 28.18 8.06 2.29
CA LEU A 51 29.44 8.63 1.80
C LEU A 51 30.69 8.09 2.54
N GLY A 52 30.54 7.13 3.46
CA GLY A 52 31.64 6.59 4.26
C GLY A 52 32.23 7.59 5.26
N LEU A 53 31.53 8.67 5.51
CA LEU A 53 31.91 9.65 6.51
C LEU A 53 31.47 9.14 7.89
N SER A 54 32.43 8.89 8.78
CA SER A 54 32.13 8.39 10.13
C SER A 54 31.21 9.34 10.90
N ALA A 55 30.41 8.78 11.83
CA ALA A 55 29.31 9.40 12.60
C ALA A 55 29.61 10.70 13.39
N ARG A 56 30.71 11.41 13.10
CA ARG A 56 31.15 12.65 13.77
C ARG A 56 30.92 13.95 12.99
N VAL A 57 30.08 13.95 11.92
CA VAL A 57 29.97 15.09 11.01
C VAL A 57 28.95 16.15 11.46
N ILE A 58 28.06 15.86 12.36
CA ILE A 58 27.09 16.85 12.86
C ILE A 58 27.40 17.16 14.31
N GLN A 59 27.90 18.39 14.57
CA GLN A 59 28.04 18.89 15.93
C GLN A 59 26.69 19.40 16.48
N PRO A 60 26.46 19.32 17.80
CA PRO A 60 25.26 19.89 18.41
C PRO A 60 25.18 21.39 18.10
N GLY A 61 24.11 21.81 17.40
CA GLY A 61 23.89 23.22 16.98
C GLY A 61 24.05 23.51 15.50
N GLU A 62 24.54 22.56 14.68
CA GLU A 62 24.61 22.75 13.22
C GLU A 62 23.27 22.36 12.56
N THR A 63 22.84 23.17 11.59
CA THR A 63 21.64 22.87 10.81
C THR A 63 21.98 21.84 9.73
N PRO A 64 21.05 20.90 9.40
CA PRO A 64 21.24 19.94 8.33
C PRO A 64 21.61 20.58 6.98
N GLN A 65 21.12 21.78 6.71
CA GLN A 65 21.43 22.55 5.50
C GLN A 65 22.89 23.02 5.46
N GLY A 66 23.45 23.45 6.62
CA GLY A 66 24.85 23.82 6.72
C GLY A 66 25.79 22.67 6.41
N THR A 67 25.46 21.47 6.90
CA THR A 67 26.28 20.29 6.68
C THR A 67 26.17 19.78 5.24
N LEU A 68 24.99 19.80 4.61
CA LEU A 68 24.82 19.48 3.19
C LEU A 68 25.55 20.49 2.30
N GLY A 69 25.49 21.78 2.63
CA GLY A 69 26.22 22.84 1.93
C GLY A 69 27.73 22.67 2.01
N LEU A 70 28.28 22.22 3.13
CA LEU A 70 29.70 21.90 3.30
C LEU A 70 30.11 20.65 2.51
N ILE A 71 29.27 19.62 2.49
CA ILE A 71 29.50 18.39 1.70
C ILE A 71 29.46 18.73 0.21
N ALA A 72 28.49 19.52 -0.24
CA ALA A 72 28.37 19.96 -1.63
C ALA A 72 29.57 20.79 -2.08
N LYS A 73 30.12 21.67 -1.22
CA LYS A 73 31.33 22.43 -1.49
C LYS A 73 32.60 21.57 -1.58
N ARG A 74 32.69 20.48 -0.80
CA ARG A 74 33.89 19.62 -0.77
C ARG A 74 33.86 18.51 -1.83
N LEU A 75 32.74 17.90 -2.10
CA LEU A 75 32.60 16.70 -2.94
C LEU A 75 31.87 16.97 -4.26
N GLY A 76 31.25 18.14 -4.41
CA GLY A 76 30.45 18.52 -5.57
C GLY A 76 29.00 17.94 -5.54
N LEU A 77 28.12 18.60 -6.26
CA LEU A 77 26.70 18.23 -6.38
C LEU A 77 26.46 16.77 -6.82
N PRO A 78 27.22 16.18 -7.76
CA PRO A 78 27.00 14.79 -8.16
C PRO A 78 27.18 13.78 -7.02
N ALA A 79 28.14 14.01 -6.12
CA ALA A 79 28.38 13.14 -4.98
C ALA A 79 27.25 13.25 -3.94
N VAL A 80 26.74 14.46 -3.70
CA VAL A 80 25.58 14.69 -2.82
C VAL A 80 24.33 13.99 -3.38
N ARG A 81 24.09 14.08 -4.70
CA ARG A 81 22.98 13.38 -5.36
C ARG A 81 23.10 11.87 -5.23
N ALA A 82 24.28 11.31 -5.47
CA ALA A 82 24.51 9.86 -5.33
C ALA A 82 24.27 9.39 -3.89
N ALA A 83 24.74 10.14 -2.89
CA ALA A 83 24.53 9.83 -1.49
C ALA A 83 23.05 9.94 -1.08
N THR A 84 22.35 10.97 -1.56
CA THR A 84 20.92 11.14 -1.31
C THR A 84 20.13 9.97 -1.91
N ARG A 85 20.41 9.58 -3.14
CA ARG A 85 19.79 8.40 -3.78
C ARG A 85 20.05 7.12 -2.97
N GLN A 86 21.29 6.90 -2.54
CA GLN A 86 21.63 5.72 -1.75
C GLN A 86 20.95 5.72 -0.38
N ALA A 87 20.89 6.85 0.31
CA ALA A 87 20.17 6.99 1.56
C ALA A 87 18.69 6.73 1.39
N MET A 88 18.10 7.21 0.30
CA MET A 88 16.68 6.99 -0.01
C MET A 88 16.39 5.53 -0.39
N ARG A 89 17.30 4.84 -1.10
CA ARG A 89 17.19 3.40 -1.34
C ARG A 89 17.23 2.61 -0.05
N LEU A 90 18.17 2.89 0.83
CA LEU A 90 18.29 2.23 2.14
C LEU A 90 17.03 2.44 2.97
N MET A 91 16.47 3.66 2.97
CA MET A 91 15.21 3.94 3.66
C MET A 91 14.00 3.30 2.97
N GLY A 92 13.95 3.37 1.63
CA GLY A 92 12.90 2.74 0.84
C GLY A 92 12.81 1.23 1.11
N ASN A 93 13.94 0.57 1.28
CA ASN A 93 14.01 -0.86 1.59
C ASN A 93 13.37 -1.25 2.93
N HIS A 94 13.12 -0.32 3.84
CA HIS A 94 12.34 -0.58 5.05
C HIS A 94 10.83 -0.57 4.81
N PHE A 95 10.36 0.05 3.72
CA PHE A 95 8.93 0.23 3.41
C PHE A 95 8.51 -0.51 2.16
N VAL A 96 9.44 -0.77 1.25
CA VAL A 96 9.21 -1.42 -0.04
C VAL A 96 10.09 -2.67 -0.13
N LEU A 97 9.46 -3.81 -0.33
CA LEU A 97 10.14 -5.09 -0.36
C LEU A 97 11.01 -5.25 -1.63
N GLY A 98 10.56 -4.68 -2.75
CA GLY A 98 11.29 -4.68 -4.01
C GLY A 98 10.73 -3.66 -5.00
N GLU A 99 11.51 -3.27 -6.00
CA GLU A 99 11.07 -2.37 -7.09
C GLU A 99 10.18 -3.13 -8.10
N THR A 100 10.35 -4.44 -8.21
CA THR A 100 9.55 -5.37 -9.03
C THR A 100 9.12 -6.55 -8.19
N ILE A 101 8.13 -7.29 -8.66
CA ILE A 101 7.67 -8.50 -7.96
C ILE A 101 8.78 -9.55 -7.88
N GLU A 102 9.61 -9.68 -8.91
CA GLU A 102 10.73 -10.62 -8.94
C GLU A 102 11.78 -10.26 -7.88
N SER A 103 12.12 -8.97 -7.75
CA SER A 103 13.07 -8.51 -6.73
C SER A 103 12.52 -8.69 -5.32
N ALA A 104 11.21 -8.50 -5.12
CA ALA A 104 10.54 -8.75 -3.85
C ALA A 104 10.54 -10.24 -3.50
N LEU A 105 10.23 -11.11 -4.46
CA LEU A 105 10.26 -12.58 -4.29
C LEU A 105 11.67 -13.09 -4.01
N ALA A 106 12.68 -12.58 -4.73
CA ALA A 106 14.08 -12.94 -4.48
C ALA A 106 14.50 -12.57 -3.05
N ARG A 107 14.14 -11.36 -2.59
CA ARG A 107 14.44 -10.93 -1.23
C ARG A 107 13.76 -11.78 -0.16
N VAL A 108 12.53 -12.23 -0.42
CA VAL A 108 11.81 -13.14 0.49
C VAL A 108 12.47 -14.53 0.52
N ALA A 109 13.00 -14.98 -0.62
CA ALA A 109 13.70 -16.27 -0.71
C ALA A 109 15.07 -16.25 -0.01
N ASP A 110 15.74 -15.09 0.02
CA ASP A 110 17.05 -14.88 0.67
C ASP A 110 16.94 -14.62 2.20
N ASP A 111 15.71 -14.54 2.75
CA ASP A 111 15.49 -14.31 4.19
C ASP A 111 15.78 -15.60 4.96
N ASP A 112 17.07 -15.81 5.26
CA ASP A 112 17.62 -16.97 5.96
C ASP A 112 17.35 -16.98 7.48
N GLU A 113 16.42 -16.17 7.99
CA GLU A 113 16.07 -16.23 9.41
C GLU A 113 15.26 -17.50 9.72
N PRO A 114 15.88 -18.55 10.32
CA PRO A 114 15.30 -19.90 10.41
C PRO A 114 14.08 -20.01 11.32
N HIS A 115 13.63 -18.91 11.93
CA HIS A 115 12.55 -18.87 12.91
C HIS A 115 11.33 -18.06 12.47
N HIS A 116 11.33 -17.45 11.28
CA HIS A 116 10.23 -16.64 10.80
C HIS A 116 9.51 -17.31 9.63
N HIS A 117 8.47 -18.09 9.93
CA HIS A 117 7.52 -18.57 8.92
C HIS A 117 6.60 -17.43 8.49
N HIS A 118 7.16 -16.45 7.78
CA HIS A 118 6.37 -15.34 7.25
C HIS A 118 5.50 -15.81 6.09
N ARG A 119 4.25 -15.34 6.08
CA ARG A 119 3.35 -15.41 4.95
C ARG A 119 3.27 -14.03 4.32
N TYR A 120 3.38 -13.97 3.02
CA TYR A 120 3.45 -12.71 2.29
C TYR A 120 2.20 -12.50 1.46
N SER A 121 1.65 -11.28 1.52
CA SER A 121 0.66 -10.78 0.58
C SER A 121 1.28 -9.56 -0.10
N PHE A 122 1.59 -9.68 -1.38
CA PHE A 122 2.23 -8.62 -2.14
C PHE A 122 1.20 -7.59 -2.59
N ASP A 123 1.53 -6.32 -2.46
CA ASP A 123 0.77 -5.18 -2.96
C ASP A 123 1.61 -4.46 -4.01
N MET A 124 1.14 -4.43 -5.25
CA MET A 124 1.76 -3.67 -6.32
C MET A 124 1.44 -2.19 -6.11
N LEU A 125 2.46 -1.39 -5.81
CA LEU A 125 2.26 0.04 -5.53
C LEU A 125 1.58 0.73 -6.70
N GLY A 126 0.52 1.44 -6.42
CA GLY A 126 -0.28 2.22 -7.34
C GLY A 126 -1.76 2.17 -7.01
N GLU A 127 -2.40 3.32 -7.05
CA GLU A 127 -3.83 3.47 -6.83
C GLU A 127 -4.34 4.68 -7.60
N GLY A 128 -5.67 4.78 -7.80
CA GLY A 128 -6.28 5.93 -8.42
C GLY A 128 -5.88 6.11 -9.87
N ALA A 129 -6.17 5.13 -10.74
CA ALA A 129 -6.02 5.29 -12.18
C ALA A 129 -6.75 6.55 -12.66
N ARG A 130 -6.09 7.38 -13.45
CA ARG A 130 -6.67 8.63 -13.98
C ARG A 130 -7.20 8.45 -15.38
N THR A 131 -6.66 7.50 -16.12
CA THR A 131 -7.04 7.17 -17.50
C THR A 131 -7.27 5.66 -17.65
N THR A 132 -7.85 5.28 -18.78
CA THR A 132 -8.02 3.86 -19.14
C THR A 132 -6.67 3.17 -19.34
N GLU A 133 -5.69 3.91 -19.87
CA GLU A 133 -4.32 3.42 -20.07
C GLU A 133 -3.62 3.18 -18.73
N ASP A 134 -3.85 4.04 -17.71
CA ASP A 134 -3.36 3.80 -16.36
C ASP A 134 -3.96 2.51 -15.79
N ALA A 135 -5.29 2.35 -15.90
CA ALA A 135 -5.98 1.17 -15.43
C ALA A 135 -5.47 -0.12 -16.11
N ALA A 136 -5.23 -0.09 -17.41
CA ALA A 136 -4.66 -1.21 -18.15
C ALA A 136 -3.25 -1.57 -17.65
N ARG A 137 -2.38 -0.58 -17.44
CA ARG A 137 -1.04 -0.83 -16.88
C ARG A 137 -1.07 -1.45 -15.49
N TYR A 138 -1.97 -0.98 -14.61
CA TYR A 138 -2.14 -1.59 -13.28
C TYR A 138 -2.69 -3.00 -13.36
N PHE A 139 -3.64 -3.24 -14.27
CA PHE A 139 -4.15 -4.59 -14.50
C PHE A 139 -3.03 -5.55 -14.93
N ASP A 140 -2.21 -5.14 -15.89
CA ASP A 140 -1.07 -5.94 -16.37
C ASP A 140 -0.03 -6.17 -15.27
N SER A 141 0.20 -5.18 -14.41
CA SER A 141 1.09 -5.30 -13.24
C SER A 141 0.57 -6.35 -12.26
N TYR A 142 -0.73 -6.30 -11.90
CA TYR A 142 -1.34 -7.33 -11.05
C TYR A 142 -1.32 -8.71 -11.69
N ALA A 143 -1.65 -8.81 -12.98
CA ALA A 143 -1.64 -10.08 -13.69
C ALA A 143 -0.24 -10.71 -13.73
N SER A 144 0.79 -9.90 -13.98
CA SER A 144 2.19 -10.34 -13.97
C SER A 144 2.63 -10.78 -12.56
N ALA A 145 2.24 -10.03 -11.53
CA ALA A 145 2.54 -10.39 -10.14
C ALA A 145 1.87 -11.71 -9.72
N ILE A 146 0.64 -11.97 -10.14
CA ILE A 146 -0.03 -13.26 -9.89
C ILE A 146 0.74 -14.41 -10.51
N VAL A 147 1.21 -14.28 -11.75
CA VAL A 147 2.01 -15.30 -12.42
C VAL A 147 3.34 -15.54 -11.69
N ALA A 148 4.05 -14.48 -11.33
CA ALA A 148 5.32 -14.57 -10.60
C ALA A 148 5.14 -15.22 -9.22
N ASN A 149 4.12 -14.81 -8.46
CA ASN A 149 3.77 -15.41 -7.17
C ASN A 149 3.41 -16.90 -7.31
N GLY A 150 2.64 -17.25 -8.34
CA GLY A 150 2.29 -18.62 -8.64
C GLY A 150 3.51 -19.50 -8.94
N ALA A 151 4.46 -18.98 -9.73
CA ALA A 151 5.71 -19.66 -10.01
C ALA A 151 6.57 -19.85 -8.74
N ALA A 152 6.62 -18.84 -7.86
CA ALA A 152 7.37 -18.88 -6.60
C ALA A 152 6.71 -19.76 -5.52
N ALA A 153 5.42 -20.08 -5.66
CA ALA A 153 4.67 -20.87 -4.69
C ALA A 153 5.18 -22.32 -4.57
N GLY A 154 5.65 -22.91 -5.66
CA GLY A 154 6.12 -24.30 -5.70
C GLY A 154 5.07 -25.27 -5.14
N ASN A 155 5.52 -26.18 -4.28
CA ASN A 155 4.67 -27.19 -3.61
C ASN A 155 4.13 -26.74 -2.25
N LYS A 156 4.16 -25.44 -1.93
CA LYS A 156 3.64 -24.95 -0.64
C LYS A 156 2.13 -25.18 -0.53
N ALA A 157 1.64 -25.40 0.70
CA ALA A 157 0.22 -25.42 0.97
C ALA A 157 -0.41 -24.07 0.63
N SER A 158 -1.68 -24.03 0.25
CA SER A 158 -2.40 -22.83 -0.23
C SER A 158 -2.20 -21.62 0.69
N GLN A 159 -2.28 -21.84 1.99
CA GLN A 159 -2.14 -20.79 3.01
C GLN A 159 -0.71 -20.21 3.15
N ASP A 160 0.30 -20.93 2.67
CA ASP A 160 1.71 -20.54 2.74
C ASP A 160 2.23 -20.00 1.40
N ARG A 161 1.38 -20.00 0.38
CA ARG A 161 1.69 -19.42 -0.93
C ARG A 161 1.69 -17.90 -0.88
N PRO A 162 2.56 -17.23 -1.64
CA PRO A 162 2.51 -15.78 -1.79
C PRO A 162 1.15 -15.34 -2.32
N GLY A 163 0.47 -14.47 -1.59
CA GLY A 163 -0.80 -13.87 -2.02
C GLY A 163 -0.61 -12.53 -2.70
N ILE A 164 -1.72 -11.96 -3.17
CA ILE A 164 -1.75 -10.63 -3.76
C ILE A 164 -2.88 -9.78 -3.19
N SER A 165 -2.63 -8.48 -3.03
CA SER A 165 -3.64 -7.47 -2.74
C SER A 165 -3.82 -6.56 -3.94
N ILE A 166 -5.07 -6.18 -4.23
CA ILE A 166 -5.40 -5.25 -5.31
C ILE A 166 -6.22 -4.07 -4.79
N LYS A 167 -6.12 -2.94 -5.46
CA LYS A 167 -6.96 -1.75 -5.24
C LYS A 167 -7.91 -1.56 -6.42
N LEU A 168 -9.19 -1.39 -6.11
CA LEU A 168 -10.22 -1.20 -7.15
C LEU A 168 -10.02 0.12 -7.91
N SER A 169 -9.55 1.15 -7.22
CA SER A 169 -9.24 2.45 -7.85
C SER A 169 -8.08 2.39 -8.85
N ALA A 170 -7.20 1.40 -8.73
CA ALA A 170 -6.14 1.19 -9.71
C ALA A 170 -6.68 0.62 -11.05
N LEU A 171 -7.82 -0.07 -11.01
CA LEU A 171 -8.37 -0.80 -12.14
C LEU A 171 -9.46 -0.03 -12.91
N HIS A 172 -9.89 1.15 -12.41
CA HIS A 172 -10.95 1.92 -13.08
C HIS A 172 -10.84 3.42 -12.82
N PRO A 173 -10.73 4.28 -13.88
CA PRO A 173 -10.49 5.71 -13.71
C PRO A 173 -11.70 6.49 -13.19
N ARG A 174 -12.90 5.88 -13.17
CA ARG A 174 -14.14 6.44 -12.63
C ARG A 174 -14.70 5.59 -11.50
N TYR A 175 -13.82 5.11 -10.62
CA TYR A 175 -14.23 4.34 -9.45
C TYR A 175 -14.82 5.25 -8.37
N GLU A 176 -16.08 5.59 -8.55
CA GLU A 176 -16.87 6.49 -7.71
C GLU A 176 -18.36 6.12 -7.72
N ALA A 177 -19.09 6.42 -6.66
CA ALA A 177 -20.50 6.01 -6.50
C ALA A 177 -21.43 6.56 -7.61
N LEU A 178 -21.15 7.76 -8.11
CA LEU A 178 -21.92 8.36 -9.23
C LEU A 178 -21.79 7.57 -10.53
N SER A 179 -20.73 6.82 -10.71
CA SER A 179 -20.47 6.00 -11.89
C SER A 179 -20.81 4.51 -11.67
N ARG A 180 -21.60 4.16 -10.63
CA ARG A 180 -21.87 2.79 -10.19
C ARG A 180 -22.20 1.83 -11.33
N THR A 181 -23.16 2.15 -12.20
CA THR A 181 -23.54 1.29 -13.32
C THR A 181 -22.36 0.99 -14.25
N ARG A 182 -21.57 1.99 -14.56
CA ARG A 182 -20.39 1.86 -15.39
C ARG A 182 -19.33 1.02 -14.70
N VAL A 183 -19.06 1.28 -13.41
CA VAL A 183 -18.12 0.52 -12.60
C VAL A 183 -18.51 -0.96 -12.55
N MET A 184 -19.77 -1.28 -12.27
CA MET A 184 -20.23 -2.67 -12.23
C MET A 184 -20.03 -3.39 -13.57
N ASN A 185 -20.26 -2.70 -14.69
CA ASN A 185 -20.13 -3.31 -16.01
C ASN A 185 -18.67 -3.46 -16.48
N GLU A 186 -17.79 -2.52 -16.11
CA GLU A 186 -16.42 -2.46 -16.61
C GLU A 186 -15.40 -3.06 -15.62
N LEU A 187 -15.55 -2.80 -14.31
CA LEU A 187 -14.58 -3.21 -13.30
C LEU A 187 -14.80 -4.65 -12.82
N VAL A 188 -16.05 -5.10 -12.62
CA VAL A 188 -16.33 -6.47 -12.14
C VAL A 188 -15.68 -7.54 -13.04
N PRO A 189 -15.76 -7.46 -14.38
CA PRO A 189 -15.06 -8.41 -15.25
C PRO A 189 -13.54 -8.44 -15.07
N LEU A 190 -12.91 -7.27 -14.82
CA LEU A 190 -11.45 -7.17 -14.61
C LEU A 190 -11.04 -7.82 -13.29
N VAL A 191 -11.74 -7.49 -12.19
CA VAL A 191 -11.47 -8.07 -10.87
C VAL A 191 -11.70 -9.58 -10.89
N ARG A 192 -12.76 -10.04 -11.54
CA ARG A 192 -13.04 -11.47 -11.73
C ARG A 192 -11.93 -12.19 -12.49
N ASP A 193 -11.39 -11.58 -13.56
CA ASP A 193 -10.29 -12.17 -14.33
C ASP A 193 -9.04 -12.33 -13.45
N LEU A 194 -8.66 -11.30 -12.69
CA LEU A 194 -7.54 -11.39 -11.74
C LEU A 194 -7.78 -12.45 -10.66
N ALA A 195 -8.99 -12.52 -10.10
CA ALA A 195 -9.36 -13.53 -9.10
C ALA A 195 -9.28 -14.95 -9.66
N ARG A 196 -9.72 -15.18 -10.91
CA ARG A 196 -9.60 -16.49 -11.60
C ARG A 196 -8.14 -16.88 -11.84
N ARG A 197 -7.29 -15.92 -12.19
CA ARG A 197 -5.83 -16.16 -12.32
C ARG A 197 -5.22 -16.53 -10.96
N ALA A 198 -5.57 -15.83 -9.88
CA ALA A 198 -5.11 -16.16 -8.53
C ALA A 198 -5.60 -17.54 -8.07
N ARG A 199 -6.87 -17.88 -8.36
CA ARG A 199 -7.43 -19.21 -8.12
C ARG A 199 -6.66 -20.31 -8.84
N ALA A 200 -6.28 -20.09 -10.11
CA ALA A 200 -5.52 -21.08 -10.88
C ALA A 200 -4.18 -21.45 -10.24
N HIS A 201 -3.63 -20.57 -9.43
CA HIS A 201 -2.43 -20.79 -8.62
C HIS A 201 -2.73 -21.15 -7.15
N ASP A 202 -4.01 -21.27 -6.78
CA ASP A 202 -4.46 -21.57 -5.41
C ASP A 202 -3.80 -20.65 -4.36
N MET A 203 -3.74 -19.35 -4.65
CA MET A 203 -3.16 -18.32 -3.78
C MET A 203 -4.26 -17.43 -3.17
N THR A 204 -3.91 -16.68 -2.13
CA THR A 204 -4.83 -15.67 -1.57
C THR A 204 -4.89 -14.43 -2.46
N PHE A 205 -6.10 -13.88 -2.62
CA PHE A 205 -6.39 -12.68 -3.39
C PHE A 205 -7.25 -11.75 -2.52
N THR A 206 -6.70 -10.60 -2.15
CA THR A 206 -7.37 -9.67 -1.24
C THR A 206 -7.71 -8.38 -1.96
N VAL A 207 -8.96 -7.95 -1.86
CA VAL A 207 -9.38 -6.61 -2.28
C VAL A 207 -9.13 -5.63 -1.13
N ASP A 208 -8.29 -4.64 -1.35
CA ASP A 208 -7.99 -3.61 -0.36
C ASP A 208 -9.18 -2.69 -0.14
N ALA A 209 -9.33 -2.24 1.11
CA ALA A 209 -10.31 -1.21 1.45
C ALA A 209 -9.70 0.17 1.18
N GLU A 210 -10.48 1.04 0.58
CA GLU A 210 -10.09 2.41 0.24
C GLU A 210 -10.94 3.43 1.03
N GLU A 211 -11.22 4.61 0.49
CA GLU A 211 -11.92 5.66 1.20
C GLU A 211 -13.37 5.28 1.56
N ALA A 212 -13.90 5.86 2.63
CA ALA A 212 -15.21 5.52 3.17
C ALA A 212 -16.39 5.80 2.22
N ASP A 213 -16.25 6.76 1.30
CA ASP A 213 -17.27 7.08 0.30
C ASP A 213 -17.31 6.07 -0.87
N ARG A 214 -16.32 5.17 -0.95
CA ARG A 214 -16.26 4.05 -1.90
C ARG A 214 -16.68 2.72 -1.30
N LEU A 215 -16.92 2.66 0.01
CA LEU A 215 -17.16 1.40 0.72
C LEU A 215 -18.32 0.60 0.13
N GLU A 216 -19.49 1.22 -0.09
CA GLU A 216 -20.66 0.53 -0.62
C GLU A 216 -20.42 0.01 -2.04
N LEU A 217 -19.80 0.83 -2.89
CA LEU A 217 -19.45 0.42 -4.24
C LEU A 217 -18.41 -0.72 -4.26
N SER A 218 -17.47 -0.71 -3.31
CA SER A 218 -16.49 -1.80 -3.18
C SER A 218 -17.17 -3.11 -2.79
N LEU A 219 -18.12 -3.06 -1.86
CA LEU A 219 -18.90 -4.25 -1.46
C LEU A 219 -19.75 -4.76 -2.62
N ASP A 220 -20.40 -3.89 -3.41
CA ASP A 220 -21.13 -4.29 -4.61
C ASP A 220 -20.24 -5.06 -5.61
N VAL A 221 -19.01 -4.58 -5.84
CA VAL A 221 -18.04 -5.23 -6.74
C VAL A 221 -17.58 -6.57 -6.15
N ILE A 222 -17.27 -6.60 -4.84
CA ILE A 222 -16.85 -7.81 -4.13
C ILE A 222 -17.95 -8.87 -4.17
N ASP A 223 -19.20 -8.50 -3.87
CA ASP A 223 -20.36 -9.38 -3.91
C ASP A 223 -20.53 -10.01 -5.31
N ALA A 224 -20.48 -9.18 -6.34
CA ALA A 224 -20.63 -9.63 -7.73
C ALA A 224 -19.49 -10.58 -8.18
N VAL A 225 -18.26 -10.32 -7.75
CA VAL A 225 -17.13 -11.19 -8.07
C VAL A 225 -17.16 -12.47 -7.26
N PHE A 226 -17.41 -12.37 -5.95
CA PHE A 226 -17.45 -13.54 -5.06
C PHE A 226 -18.57 -14.52 -5.43
N ALA A 227 -19.71 -14.02 -5.93
CA ALA A 227 -20.82 -14.83 -6.37
C ALA A 227 -20.61 -15.50 -7.75
N ASP A 228 -19.48 -15.23 -8.43
CA ASP A 228 -19.26 -15.84 -9.76
C ASP A 228 -18.92 -17.33 -9.63
N PRO A 229 -19.66 -18.22 -10.34
CA PRO A 229 -19.45 -19.67 -10.26
C PRO A 229 -18.04 -20.13 -10.65
N SER A 230 -17.31 -19.32 -11.43
CA SER A 230 -15.94 -19.63 -11.78
C SER A 230 -14.97 -19.60 -10.60
N LEU A 231 -15.41 -19.14 -9.44
CA LEU A 231 -14.63 -19.09 -8.19
C LEU A 231 -15.09 -20.13 -7.17
N ASP A 232 -16.06 -20.99 -7.50
CA ASP A 232 -16.58 -21.99 -6.58
C ASP A 232 -15.50 -22.97 -6.10
N GLY A 233 -15.55 -23.34 -4.81
CA GLY A 233 -14.62 -24.26 -4.18
C GLY A 233 -13.23 -23.68 -3.92
N TRP A 234 -13.06 -22.35 -4.03
CA TRP A 234 -11.79 -21.68 -3.72
C TRP A 234 -11.96 -20.73 -2.53
N ASP A 235 -11.15 -20.95 -1.50
CA ASP A 235 -11.18 -20.20 -0.22
C ASP A 235 -10.15 -19.03 -0.19
N GLY A 236 -9.48 -18.77 -1.30
CA GLY A 236 -8.42 -17.75 -1.37
C GLY A 236 -8.92 -16.32 -1.54
N PHE A 237 -10.21 -16.11 -1.84
CA PHE A 237 -10.77 -14.76 -2.01
C PHE A 237 -10.98 -14.06 -0.67
N GLY A 238 -10.67 -12.77 -0.61
CA GLY A 238 -10.84 -11.98 0.62
C GLY A 238 -10.86 -10.48 0.39
N LEU A 239 -11.06 -9.76 1.49
CA LEU A 239 -11.07 -8.30 1.52
C LEU A 239 -10.45 -7.75 2.79
N ALA A 240 -10.03 -6.49 2.74
CA ALA A 240 -9.63 -5.74 3.92
C ALA A 240 -10.84 -5.02 4.55
N VAL A 241 -10.91 -5.00 5.89
CA VAL A 241 -11.90 -4.25 6.66
C VAL A 241 -11.17 -3.27 7.57
N GLN A 242 -11.54 -1.98 7.51
CA GLN A 242 -10.88 -0.91 8.24
C GLN A 242 -11.64 -0.57 9.53
N ALA A 243 -11.07 -0.95 10.67
CA ALA A 243 -11.70 -0.76 11.99
C ALA A 243 -11.83 0.72 12.42
N TYR A 244 -11.12 1.66 11.78
CA TYR A 244 -11.33 3.07 12.08
C TYR A 244 -12.65 3.62 11.53
N GLN A 245 -13.30 2.90 10.59
CA GLN A 245 -14.63 3.25 10.11
C GLN A 245 -15.69 2.85 11.11
N LYS A 246 -16.65 3.74 11.37
CA LYS A 246 -17.78 3.49 12.29
C LYS A 246 -18.68 2.36 11.82
N ARG A 247 -18.64 2.02 10.53
CA ARG A 247 -19.41 0.95 9.88
C ARG A 247 -18.70 -0.41 9.86
N ALA A 248 -17.49 -0.53 10.43
CA ALA A 248 -16.67 -1.73 10.29
C ALA A 248 -17.37 -3.02 10.78
N GLU A 249 -18.10 -2.95 11.91
CA GLU A 249 -18.86 -4.13 12.41
C GLU A 249 -19.98 -4.53 11.46
N ALA A 250 -20.69 -3.57 10.88
CA ALA A 250 -21.74 -3.85 9.89
C ALA A 250 -21.18 -4.43 8.58
N VAL A 251 -19.97 -4.02 8.18
CA VAL A 251 -19.27 -4.63 7.06
C VAL A 251 -18.94 -6.11 7.34
N ILE A 252 -18.52 -6.44 8.57
CA ILE A 252 -18.27 -7.83 8.96
C ILE A 252 -19.56 -8.64 8.90
N ASP A 253 -20.70 -8.10 9.36
CA ASP A 253 -22.00 -8.77 9.25
C ASP A 253 -22.39 -9.03 7.79
N HIS A 254 -22.18 -8.03 6.92
CA HIS A 254 -22.43 -8.18 5.49
C HIS A 254 -21.57 -9.27 4.85
N VAL A 255 -20.28 -9.29 5.16
CA VAL A 255 -19.32 -10.28 4.64
C VAL A 255 -19.66 -11.69 5.14
N HIS A 256 -20.06 -11.82 6.40
CA HIS A 256 -20.52 -13.11 6.95
C HIS A 256 -21.79 -13.59 6.24
N ALA A 257 -22.79 -12.73 6.09
CA ALA A 257 -24.02 -13.08 5.37
C ALA A 257 -23.76 -13.43 3.89
N LEU A 258 -22.79 -12.80 3.25
CA LEU A 258 -22.36 -13.16 1.91
C LEU A 258 -21.72 -14.56 1.87
N ALA A 259 -20.83 -14.86 2.80
CA ALA A 259 -20.16 -16.15 2.92
C ALA A 259 -21.19 -17.29 3.16
N GLU A 260 -22.15 -17.09 4.09
CA GLU A 260 -23.24 -18.04 4.36
C GLU A 260 -24.13 -18.25 3.13
N ARG A 261 -24.55 -17.16 2.47
CA ARG A 261 -25.41 -17.23 1.28
C ARG A 261 -24.78 -18.00 0.13
N MET A 262 -23.46 -17.94 0.01
CA MET A 262 -22.69 -18.61 -1.04
C MET A 262 -22.13 -19.97 -0.60
N ASP A 263 -22.34 -20.38 0.66
CA ASP A 263 -21.76 -21.58 1.28
C ASP A 263 -20.24 -21.68 1.04
N ARG A 264 -19.54 -20.56 1.25
CA ARG A 264 -18.09 -20.42 0.96
C ARG A 264 -17.39 -19.61 2.03
N ARG A 265 -16.12 -19.90 2.23
CA ARG A 265 -15.24 -19.09 3.10
C ARG A 265 -14.76 -17.84 2.38
N ILE A 266 -14.65 -16.75 3.14
CA ILE A 266 -14.06 -15.48 2.69
C ILE A 266 -13.02 -15.02 3.70
N THR A 267 -11.84 -14.66 3.22
CA THR A 267 -10.75 -14.20 4.10
C THR A 267 -10.93 -12.72 4.43
N VAL A 268 -10.84 -12.37 5.71
CA VAL A 268 -10.88 -10.97 6.15
C VAL A 268 -9.53 -10.55 6.71
N ARG A 269 -8.94 -9.51 6.12
CA ARG A 269 -7.79 -8.81 6.67
C ARG A 269 -8.27 -7.60 7.46
N LEU A 270 -8.39 -7.75 8.77
CA LEU A 270 -8.78 -6.65 9.65
C LEU A 270 -7.59 -5.70 9.83
N VAL A 271 -7.76 -4.44 9.48
CA VAL A 271 -6.77 -3.36 9.62
C VAL A 271 -7.35 -2.19 10.41
N LYS A 272 -6.50 -1.28 10.88
CA LYS A 272 -7.00 -0.07 11.58
C LYS A 272 -7.56 0.96 10.62
N GLY A 273 -6.86 1.25 9.53
CA GLY A 273 -7.28 2.16 8.47
C GLY A 273 -6.13 3.01 7.94
N ALA A 274 -6.19 3.39 6.67
CA ALA A 274 -5.08 4.01 5.95
C ALA A 274 -5.31 5.48 5.55
N TYR A 275 -6.55 5.97 5.54
CA TYR A 275 -6.91 7.27 4.92
C TYR A 275 -7.41 8.31 5.93
N TRP A 276 -7.01 8.22 7.20
CA TRP A 276 -7.59 9.02 8.29
C TRP A 276 -7.57 10.52 8.02
N ASP A 277 -6.43 11.07 7.60
CA ASP A 277 -6.28 12.51 7.33
C ASP A 277 -7.21 12.96 6.20
N THR A 278 -7.29 12.17 5.13
CA THR A 278 -8.17 12.42 3.98
C THR A 278 -9.64 12.35 4.37
N GLU A 279 -10.04 11.37 5.17
CA GLU A 279 -11.43 11.20 5.64
C GLU A 279 -11.89 12.36 6.51
N VAL A 280 -11.04 12.79 7.44
CA VAL A 280 -11.34 13.96 8.30
C VAL A 280 -11.44 15.22 7.45
N LYS A 281 -10.47 15.46 6.59
CA LYS A 281 -10.45 16.63 5.70
C LYS A 281 -11.67 16.68 4.78
N ARG A 282 -11.99 15.59 4.09
CA ARG A 282 -13.16 15.52 3.18
C ARG A 282 -14.48 15.72 3.93
N ALA A 283 -14.63 15.17 5.14
CA ALA A 283 -15.83 15.39 5.95
C ALA A 283 -16.02 16.87 6.30
N GLN A 284 -14.95 17.58 6.65
CA GLN A 284 -14.96 19.02 6.92
C GLN A 284 -15.26 19.85 5.66
N GLU A 285 -14.60 19.55 4.53
CA GLU A 285 -14.81 20.24 3.25
C GLU A 285 -16.25 20.11 2.74
N ARG A 286 -16.88 18.95 3.00
CA ARG A 286 -18.27 18.65 2.60
C ARG A 286 -19.30 19.13 3.61
N GLY A 287 -18.89 19.67 4.75
CA GLY A 287 -19.79 20.14 5.82
C GLY A 287 -20.66 19.02 6.39
N LEU A 288 -20.12 17.80 6.54
CA LEU A 288 -20.87 16.68 7.11
C LEU A 288 -21.08 16.87 8.61
N ASP A 289 -22.23 16.43 9.12
CA ASP A 289 -22.57 16.49 10.56
C ASP A 289 -21.65 15.62 11.43
N GLY A 290 -20.89 14.73 10.83
CA GLY A 290 -19.95 13.85 11.53
C GLY A 290 -18.91 13.23 10.61
N TYR A 291 -17.99 12.52 11.21
CA TYR A 291 -16.91 11.83 10.47
C TYR A 291 -17.29 10.37 10.21
N PRO A 292 -16.98 9.81 9.05
CA PRO A 292 -17.18 8.38 8.77
C PRO A 292 -16.22 7.50 9.59
N VAL A 293 -15.15 8.09 10.11
CA VAL A 293 -14.10 7.42 10.90
C VAL A 293 -14.08 7.94 12.34
N PHE A 294 -13.49 7.16 13.24
CA PHE A 294 -13.20 7.62 14.60
C PHE A 294 -12.08 8.67 14.57
N THR A 295 -12.30 9.78 15.28
CA THR A 295 -11.34 10.89 15.35
C THR A 295 -10.26 10.69 16.42
N ARG A 296 -10.45 9.74 17.34
CA ARG A 296 -9.49 9.40 18.39
C ARG A 296 -8.96 7.99 18.15
N LYS A 297 -7.63 7.84 18.11
CA LYS A 297 -6.96 6.55 17.89
C LYS A 297 -7.43 5.46 18.87
N ALA A 298 -7.65 5.82 20.16
CA ALA A 298 -8.11 4.86 21.17
C ALA A 298 -9.46 4.22 20.81
N MET A 299 -10.36 4.96 20.13
CA MET A 299 -11.65 4.41 19.68
C MET A 299 -11.45 3.45 18.52
N THR A 300 -10.51 3.73 17.61
CA THR A 300 -10.11 2.78 16.57
C THR A 300 -9.53 1.51 17.17
N ASP A 301 -8.65 1.64 18.18
CA ASP A 301 -8.03 0.49 18.84
C ASP A 301 -9.10 -0.39 19.53
N LEU A 302 -10.08 0.22 20.19
CA LEU A 302 -11.20 -0.49 20.80
C LEU A 302 -12.07 -1.20 19.76
N ASN A 303 -12.44 -0.49 18.70
CA ASN A 303 -13.25 -1.06 17.63
C ASN A 303 -12.51 -2.19 16.86
N TYR A 304 -11.19 -2.08 16.73
CA TYR A 304 -10.37 -3.17 16.16
C TYR A 304 -10.51 -4.45 17.00
N ILE A 305 -10.45 -4.34 18.33
CA ILE A 305 -10.63 -5.48 19.23
C ILE A 305 -12.05 -6.04 19.15
N ALA A 306 -13.07 -5.17 19.09
CA ALA A 306 -14.47 -5.58 18.94
C ALA A 306 -14.68 -6.34 17.61
N CYS A 307 -14.20 -5.80 16.49
CA CYS A 307 -14.25 -6.43 15.18
C CYS A 307 -13.48 -7.78 15.16
N ALA A 308 -12.31 -7.84 15.78
CA ALA A 308 -11.54 -9.08 15.87
C ALA A 308 -12.29 -10.18 16.66
N ARG A 309 -12.90 -9.82 17.80
CA ARG A 309 -13.72 -10.76 18.59
C ARG A 309 -14.92 -11.25 17.80
N LYS A 310 -15.58 -10.33 17.07
CA LYS A 310 -16.71 -10.67 16.20
C LYS A 310 -16.31 -11.68 15.11
N LEU A 311 -15.23 -11.40 14.37
CA LEU A 311 -14.70 -12.32 13.34
C LEU A 311 -14.35 -13.70 13.89
N LEU A 312 -13.78 -13.77 15.10
CA LEU A 312 -13.48 -15.05 15.74
C LEU A 312 -14.72 -15.82 16.20
N ALA A 313 -15.82 -15.12 16.48
CA ALA A 313 -17.09 -15.75 16.88
C ALA A 313 -17.91 -16.26 15.68
N LEU A 314 -17.67 -15.75 14.48
CA LEU A 314 -18.36 -16.11 13.23
C LEU A 314 -17.71 -17.28 12.46
N ARG A 315 -16.83 -18.05 13.11
CA ARG A 315 -16.14 -19.22 12.52
C ARG A 315 -17.04 -20.42 12.36
#